data_dc6d4a0de43e610fce1a844c9061919d
#
_entry.id   dc6d4a0de43e610fce1a844c9061919d
#
_cell.length_a   1.000
_cell.length_b   1.000
_cell.length_c   1.000
_cell.angle_alpha   90.00
_cell.angle_beta   90.00
_cell.angle_gamma   90.00
#
_symmetry.space_group_name_H-M   'P 1'
#
loop_
_entity.id
_entity.type
_entity.pdbx_description
1 polymer ?
#
loop_
_entity_poly.entity_id
_entity_poly.type
_entity_poly.pdbx_seq_one_letter_code
_entity_poly.pdbx_strand_id
1 'polypeptide(L)'
;MAIPSFVDRATILAVAGNGGHGCASIKREKFKPLGGPNGGNGGNGGSVIVRVDPQLTTLVDYHRLSTRKATNGEPGRGDDQDGANGADVVLMVPDGTVVSDVETGETLADLTGAGAQITVAAGGRGGLGNAALASAARKAPGFALLGEEGEQRRIRFELKVVADVGLVGFPSAGKSSLIAAISRARPKIADYPFTTLVPNLGVVVAGETTYTVADVPGLIPGASQGKGLGFDFLRHIERCRAIVHVIDCATYEPGRDPISDLDVIEGELAAHGGLEDRPRLVALNKVDVPDGDDLAEMVKADIEARGLTVFPISTKSGAGLKPLVYAMAELVEQARAAQPDPEPERIVIRPRATSAPAKEFEVKRQGDGNGGFLWRVTGAKPTHWVAQTDFNNPEAVGYLSDRLNRLGVEEELLVQGALAGDAVAIGGEDAVIFDFAPQIEAGAEILSRRGQDQRLQGERPSATRRREMDREYHKAREEFGVVGRDTTGRSWRAEVAEQDPNWNQQ
;
A
#
# COMPACT_ATOMS: atom_id res chain seq x y z
N MET A 1 19.12 -12.70 17.02
CA MET A 1 19.50 -11.54 16.19
C MET A 1 18.98 -10.28 16.85
N ALA A 2 19.81 -9.23 17.00
CA ALA A 2 19.36 -7.95 17.54
C ALA A 2 18.38 -7.32 16.54
N ILE A 3 17.24 -6.85 17.04
CA ILE A 3 16.20 -6.20 16.23
C ILE A 3 16.77 -4.85 15.79
N PRO A 4 16.74 -4.52 14.48
CA PRO A 4 17.14 -3.19 14.05
C PRO A 4 16.21 -2.16 14.69
N SER A 5 16.78 -1.13 15.27
CA SER A 5 16.02 -0.07 15.96
C SER A 5 15.34 0.90 14.98
N PHE A 6 15.80 0.93 13.74
CA PHE A 6 15.31 1.78 12.68
C PHE A 6 15.31 1.01 11.36
N VAL A 7 14.22 1.10 10.62
CA VAL A 7 14.04 0.52 9.28
C VAL A 7 13.43 1.59 8.39
N ASP A 8 14.14 1.92 7.32
CA ASP A 8 13.79 2.93 6.33
C ASP A 8 13.12 2.33 5.09
N ARG A 9 13.26 1.02 4.92
CA ARG A 9 12.72 0.32 3.76
C ARG A 9 12.13 -1.02 4.17
N ALA A 10 10.89 -1.26 3.83
CA ALA A 10 10.22 -2.53 4.11
C ALA A 10 9.39 -2.98 2.90
N THR A 11 9.33 -4.29 2.70
CA THR A 11 8.47 -4.90 1.68
C THR A 11 7.45 -5.80 2.34
N ILE A 12 6.18 -5.62 1.99
CA ILE A 12 5.07 -6.42 2.49
C ILE A 12 4.24 -6.99 1.36
N LEU A 13 3.57 -8.09 1.63
CA LEU A 13 2.48 -8.60 0.81
C LEU A 13 1.15 -8.11 1.41
N ALA A 14 0.49 -7.19 0.75
CA ALA A 14 -0.85 -6.74 1.08
C ALA A 14 -1.87 -7.69 0.44
N VAL A 15 -2.73 -8.29 1.25
CA VAL A 15 -3.77 -9.23 0.80
C VAL A 15 -5.10 -8.68 1.28
N ALA A 16 -5.92 -8.19 0.38
CA ALA A 16 -7.27 -7.78 0.69
C ALA A 16 -8.19 -9.00 0.91
N GLY A 17 -9.30 -8.80 1.60
CA GLY A 17 -10.28 -9.83 1.84
C GLY A 17 -11.10 -10.14 0.58
N ASN A 18 -11.49 -11.38 0.40
CA ASN A 18 -12.41 -11.78 -0.66
C ASN A 18 -13.84 -11.37 -0.29
N GLY A 19 -14.66 -11.04 -1.27
CA GLY A 19 -16.10 -10.86 -1.10
C GLY A 19 -16.78 -12.19 -0.74
N GLY A 20 -17.83 -12.12 0.09
CA GLY A 20 -18.69 -13.25 0.39
C GLY A 20 -19.55 -13.61 -0.81
N HIS A 21 -19.89 -14.88 -0.98
CA HIS A 21 -20.81 -15.32 -2.03
C HIS A 21 -22.24 -14.91 -1.70
N GLY A 22 -23.05 -14.59 -2.72
CA GLY A 22 -24.49 -14.45 -2.57
C GLY A 22 -25.16 -15.79 -2.26
N CYS A 23 -26.34 -15.72 -1.68
CA CYS A 23 -27.16 -16.89 -1.36
C CYS A 23 -28.27 -17.12 -2.40
N ALA A 24 -28.46 -18.37 -2.81
CA ALA A 24 -29.60 -18.76 -3.62
C ALA A 24 -30.57 -19.56 -2.75
N SER A 25 -31.56 -18.90 -2.15
CA SER A 25 -32.60 -19.55 -1.33
C SER A 25 -34.00 -19.12 -1.76
N ILE A 26 -34.97 -19.97 -1.44
CA ILE A 26 -36.39 -19.72 -1.74
C ILE A 26 -37.15 -19.79 -0.42
N LYS A 27 -37.94 -18.77 -0.14
CA LYS A 27 -38.80 -18.71 1.02
C LYS A 27 -39.82 -19.83 0.97
N ARG A 28 -39.89 -20.61 2.05
CA ARG A 28 -40.87 -21.69 2.20
C ARG A 28 -41.69 -21.42 3.43
N GLU A 29 -42.98 -21.11 3.22
CA GLU A 29 -43.93 -20.95 4.30
C GLU A 29 -44.95 -22.10 4.27
N LYS A 30 -45.53 -22.41 5.43
CA LYS A 30 -46.62 -23.35 5.52
C LYS A 30 -47.76 -22.87 4.61
N PHE A 31 -48.17 -23.68 3.64
CA PHE A 31 -49.18 -23.38 2.59
C PHE A 31 -48.71 -22.44 1.46
N LYS A 32 -47.44 -21.96 1.45
CA LYS A 32 -46.86 -21.23 0.32
C LYS A 32 -45.51 -21.84 -0.06
N PRO A 33 -45.47 -22.98 -0.76
CA PRO A 33 -44.18 -23.66 -1.08
C PRO A 33 -43.30 -22.87 -2.05
N LEU A 34 -43.82 -21.81 -2.66
CA LEU A 34 -43.11 -20.94 -3.61
C LEU A 34 -43.20 -19.48 -3.13
N GLY A 35 -42.58 -19.15 -2.00
CA GLY A 35 -42.63 -17.81 -1.40
C GLY A 35 -41.75 -16.76 -2.10
N GLY A 36 -41.06 -17.13 -3.19
CA GLY A 36 -40.14 -16.25 -3.91
C GLY A 36 -38.68 -16.41 -3.47
N PRO A 37 -37.74 -15.77 -4.18
CA PRO A 37 -36.33 -15.76 -3.83
C PRO A 37 -36.12 -14.90 -2.57
N ASN A 38 -35.33 -15.38 -1.62
CA ASN A 38 -35.01 -14.68 -0.36
C ASN A 38 -33.57 -14.86 0.05
N GLY A 39 -32.68 -15.10 -0.91
CA GLY A 39 -31.24 -15.16 -0.65
C GLY A 39 -30.62 -13.77 -0.58
N GLY A 40 -29.93 -13.48 0.53
CA GLY A 40 -29.22 -12.22 0.76
C GLY A 40 -27.89 -12.14 -0.02
N ASN A 41 -27.34 -10.94 -0.10
CA ASN A 41 -26.06 -10.69 -0.76
C ASN A 41 -24.90 -11.09 0.15
N GLY A 42 -23.75 -11.41 -0.44
CA GLY A 42 -22.49 -11.52 0.31
C GLY A 42 -21.96 -10.16 0.74
N GLY A 43 -21.25 -10.12 1.86
CA GLY A 43 -20.53 -8.93 2.33
C GLY A 43 -19.29 -8.66 1.48
N ASN A 44 -18.85 -7.41 1.40
CA ASN A 44 -17.60 -7.06 0.76
C ASN A 44 -16.41 -7.51 1.61
N GLY A 45 -15.30 -7.86 0.99
CA GLY A 45 -14.03 -8.08 1.67
C GLY A 45 -13.42 -6.77 2.18
N GLY A 46 -12.61 -6.86 3.25
CA GLY A 46 -11.87 -5.71 3.77
C GLY A 46 -10.71 -5.31 2.87
N SER A 47 -10.40 -4.04 2.83
CA SER A 47 -9.28 -3.46 2.07
C SER A 47 -8.03 -3.35 2.94
N VAL A 48 -6.85 -3.21 2.31
CA VAL A 48 -5.61 -2.84 2.98
C VAL A 48 -5.32 -1.37 2.67
N ILE A 49 -5.28 -0.57 3.72
CA ILE A 49 -5.13 0.89 3.66
C ILE A 49 -3.82 1.26 4.34
N VAL A 50 -3.03 2.12 3.71
CA VAL A 50 -1.82 2.73 4.30
C VAL A 50 -2.17 4.14 4.73
N ARG A 51 -1.83 4.51 5.97
CA ARG A 51 -2.14 5.83 6.55
C ARG A 51 -0.93 6.38 7.30
N VAL A 52 -0.72 7.68 7.18
CA VAL A 52 0.34 8.38 7.90
C VAL A 52 -0.03 8.56 9.37
N ASP A 53 0.91 8.20 10.25
CA ASP A 53 0.92 8.54 11.66
C ASP A 53 2.20 9.36 11.95
N PRO A 54 2.06 10.66 12.30
CA PRO A 54 3.20 11.54 12.57
C PRO A 54 4.03 11.13 13.80
N GLN A 55 3.50 10.25 14.65
CA GLN A 55 4.20 9.72 15.83
C GLN A 55 5.18 8.61 15.47
N LEU A 56 5.00 7.99 14.32
CA LEU A 56 5.89 6.95 13.83
C LEU A 56 7.11 7.56 13.14
N THR A 57 8.28 6.97 13.43
CA THR A 57 9.56 7.42 12.87
C THR A 57 10.31 6.31 12.11
N THR A 58 9.76 5.09 12.08
CA THR A 58 10.44 3.92 11.50
C THR A 58 9.44 2.91 10.97
N LEU A 59 9.86 2.11 9.99
CA LEU A 59 9.10 1.02 9.40
C LEU A 59 9.40 -0.36 10.04
N VAL A 60 9.94 -0.37 11.28
CA VAL A 60 10.41 -1.60 11.95
C VAL A 60 9.33 -2.67 12.09
N ASP A 61 8.08 -2.29 12.27
CA ASP A 61 6.95 -3.21 12.42
C ASP A 61 6.67 -4.02 11.15
N TYR A 62 7.06 -3.49 9.99
CA TYR A 62 6.90 -4.15 8.69
C TYR A 62 8.07 -5.07 8.33
N HIS A 63 9.20 -4.92 9.00
CA HIS A 63 10.35 -5.81 8.81
C HIS A 63 10.10 -7.23 9.35
N ARG A 64 9.24 -7.37 10.37
CA ARG A 64 8.95 -8.65 11.02
C ARG A 64 7.82 -9.44 10.39
N LEU A 65 6.78 -8.75 9.97
CA LEU A 65 5.56 -9.34 9.43
C LEU A 65 5.41 -8.91 7.97
N SER A 66 5.89 -9.74 7.07
CA SER A 66 5.89 -9.48 5.63
C SER A 66 4.52 -9.62 4.96
N THR A 67 3.51 -10.18 5.64
CA THR A 67 2.16 -10.34 5.08
C THR A 67 1.13 -9.64 5.96
N ARG A 68 0.29 -8.83 5.33
CA ARG A 68 -0.84 -8.13 5.95
C ARG A 68 -2.12 -8.51 5.23
N LYS A 69 -3.04 -9.12 5.97
CA LYS A 69 -4.26 -9.68 5.39
C LYS A 69 -5.49 -9.07 6.06
N ALA A 70 -6.39 -8.48 5.23
CA ALA A 70 -7.72 -8.06 5.65
C ALA A 70 -8.68 -9.26 5.70
N THR A 71 -9.80 -9.11 6.38
CA THR A 71 -10.76 -10.18 6.54
C THR A 71 -11.69 -10.30 5.33
N ASN A 72 -12.13 -11.53 5.06
CA ASN A 72 -13.10 -11.77 3.99
C ASN A 72 -14.49 -11.29 4.41
N GLY A 73 -15.33 -10.94 3.43
CA GLY A 73 -16.77 -10.77 3.63
C GLY A 73 -17.46 -12.11 3.90
N GLU A 74 -18.51 -12.08 4.70
CA GLU A 74 -19.32 -13.26 4.97
C GLU A 74 -20.27 -13.55 3.79
N PRO A 75 -20.58 -14.83 3.53
CA PRO A 75 -21.59 -15.17 2.54
C PRO A 75 -22.99 -14.72 3.00
N GLY A 76 -23.85 -14.37 2.04
CA GLY A 76 -25.27 -14.13 2.27
C GLY A 76 -25.97 -15.40 2.77
N ARG A 77 -27.11 -15.20 3.42
CA ARG A 77 -27.94 -16.29 3.98
C ARG A 77 -29.37 -16.18 3.46
N GLY A 78 -30.16 -17.19 3.74
CA GLY A 78 -31.61 -17.14 3.48
C GLY A 78 -32.30 -16.05 4.32
N ASP A 79 -33.59 -15.82 4.05
CA ASP A 79 -34.41 -14.81 4.74
C ASP A 79 -33.90 -13.38 4.59
N ASP A 80 -33.40 -13.07 3.38
CA ASP A 80 -32.90 -11.75 2.98
C ASP A 80 -31.75 -11.23 3.89
N GLN A 81 -30.99 -12.15 4.51
CA GLN A 81 -29.87 -11.79 5.37
C GLN A 81 -28.59 -11.60 4.54
N ASP A 82 -28.14 -10.37 4.46
CA ASP A 82 -26.86 -10.05 3.84
C ASP A 82 -25.68 -10.48 4.74
N GLY A 83 -24.58 -10.88 4.12
CA GLY A 83 -23.34 -11.18 4.81
C GLY A 83 -22.66 -9.93 5.37
N ALA A 84 -22.00 -10.05 6.51
CA ALA A 84 -21.21 -8.95 7.07
C ALA A 84 -19.99 -8.62 6.19
N ASN A 85 -19.66 -7.34 6.10
CA ASN A 85 -18.45 -6.90 5.41
C ASN A 85 -17.21 -7.30 6.21
N GLY A 86 -16.14 -7.64 5.51
CA GLY A 86 -14.83 -7.83 6.09
C GLY A 86 -14.25 -6.53 6.67
N ALA A 87 -13.46 -6.65 7.73
CA ALA A 87 -12.78 -5.51 8.33
C ALA A 87 -11.53 -5.13 7.52
N ASP A 88 -11.35 -3.82 7.32
CA ASP A 88 -10.16 -3.26 6.71
C ASP A 88 -8.95 -3.41 7.63
N VAL A 89 -7.76 -3.49 7.03
CA VAL A 89 -6.48 -3.43 7.74
C VAL A 89 -5.82 -2.10 7.43
N VAL A 90 -5.64 -1.28 8.47
CA VAL A 90 -4.94 0.00 8.34
C VAL A 90 -3.49 -0.18 8.77
N LEU A 91 -2.57 0.15 7.86
CA LEU A 91 -1.14 0.10 8.05
C LEU A 91 -0.64 1.51 8.34
N MET A 92 -0.17 1.74 9.57
CA MET A 92 0.35 3.04 9.97
C MET A 92 1.79 3.19 9.52
N VAL A 93 2.11 4.25 8.82
CA VAL A 93 3.46 4.57 8.32
C VAL A 93 3.90 5.96 8.75
N PRO A 94 5.22 6.21 8.86
CA PRO A 94 5.73 7.55 9.10
C PRO A 94 5.37 8.54 8.00
N ASP A 95 5.38 9.82 8.35
CA ASP A 95 5.26 10.93 7.39
C ASP A 95 6.41 10.91 6.36
N GLY A 96 6.12 11.18 5.08
CA GLY A 96 7.08 11.11 3.98
C GLY A 96 7.39 9.69 3.50
N THR A 97 6.48 8.74 3.72
CA THR A 97 6.61 7.37 3.20
C THR A 97 6.14 7.29 1.75
N VAL A 98 7.03 6.85 0.87
CA VAL A 98 6.70 6.49 -0.51
C VAL A 98 6.22 5.05 -0.55
N VAL A 99 5.10 4.85 -1.21
CA VAL A 99 4.49 3.54 -1.44
C VAL A 99 4.65 3.18 -2.91
N SER A 100 5.33 2.09 -3.21
CA SER A 100 5.53 1.61 -4.60
C SER A 100 5.13 0.15 -4.73
N ASP A 101 4.65 -0.22 -5.89
CA ASP A 101 4.41 -1.61 -6.27
C ASP A 101 5.74 -2.25 -6.69
N VAL A 102 6.05 -3.43 -6.12
CA VAL A 102 7.32 -4.13 -6.41
C VAL A 102 7.32 -4.78 -7.78
N GLU A 103 6.17 -5.19 -8.30
CA GLU A 103 6.05 -5.93 -9.54
C GLU A 103 6.08 -4.98 -10.75
N THR A 104 5.35 -3.86 -10.66
CA THR A 104 5.30 -2.86 -11.74
C THR A 104 6.39 -1.80 -11.63
N GLY A 105 6.96 -1.61 -10.43
CA GLY A 105 7.88 -0.51 -10.13
C GLY A 105 7.21 0.86 -10.04
N GLU A 106 5.88 0.94 -10.15
CA GLU A 106 5.12 2.18 -10.12
C GLU A 106 5.04 2.74 -8.70
N THR A 107 5.22 4.05 -8.56
CA THR A 107 4.94 4.76 -7.31
C THR A 107 3.44 4.98 -7.19
N LEU A 108 2.82 4.31 -6.22
CA LEU A 108 1.39 4.42 -5.96
C LEU A 108 1.02 5.72 -5.24
N ALA A 109 1.85 6.13 -4.27
CA ALA A 109 1.66 7.37 -3.54
C ALA A 109 2.95 7.84 -2.86
N ASP A 110 3.02 9.15 -2.63
CA ASP A 110 3.97 9.81 -1.73
C ASP A 110 3.16 10.39 -0.58
N LEU A 111 3.18 9.72 0.56
CA LEU A 111 2.32 10.03 1.69
C LEU A 111 2.97 11.08 2.59
N THR A 112 2.47 12.30 2.51
CA THR A 112 2.92 13.44 3.32
C THR A 112 1.75 14.07 4.06
N GLY A 113 1.98 14.44 5.32
CA GLY A 113 0.98 15.04 6.21
C GLY A 113 0.18 14.02 7.01
N ALA A 114 -0.23 14.45 8.20
CA ALA A 114 -0.98 13.63 9.14
C ALA A 114 -2.29 13.12 8.54
N GLY A 115 -2.56 11.83 8.62
CA GLY A 115 -3.80 11.23 8.14
C GLY A 115 -3.88 11.01 6.62
N ALA A 116 -2.86 11.41 5.83
CA ALA A 116 -2.80 11.04 4.41
C ALA A 116 -2.86 9.54 4.27
N GLN A 117 -3.67 9.03 3.34
CA GLN A 117 -3.90 7.59 3.20
C GLN A 117 -4.13 7.17 1.76
N ILE A 118 -3.81 5.91 1.46
CA ILE A 118 -4.09 5.26 0.18
C ILE A 118 -4.56 3.83 0.40
N THR A 119 -5.50 3.38 -0.41
CA THR A 119 -5.86 1.96 -0.49
C THR A 119 -4.90 1.25 -1.44
N VAL A 120 -4.11 0.34 -0.92
CA VAL A 120 -3.06 -0.38 -1.67
C VAL A 120 -3.53 -1.72 -2.21
N ALA A 121 -4.55 -2.32 -1.59
CA ALA A 121 -5.23 -3.49 -2.11
C ALA A 121 -6.72 -3.37 -1.76
N ALA A 122 -7.57 -3.38 -2.77
CA ALA A 122 -9.01 -3.25 -2.62
C ALA A 122 -9.64 -4.61 -2.28
N GLY A 123 -10.60 -4.60 -1.34
CA GLY A 123 -11.40 -5.77 -1.00
C GLY A 123 -12.30 -6.21 -2.16
N GLY A 124 -12.48 -7.52 -2.31
CA GLY A 124 -13.39 -8.08 -3.28
C GLY A 124 -14.85 -7.71 -2.97
N ARG A 125 -15.66 -7.49 -3.98
CA ARG A 125 -17.10 -7.20 -3.81
C ARG A 125 -17.85 -8.46 -3.46
N GLY A 126 -18.86 -8.33 -2.61
CA GLY A 126 -19.80 -9.41 -2.33
C GLY A 126 -20.67 -9.75 -3.54
N GLY A 127 -20.96 -11.05 -3.70
CA GLY A 127 -21.85 -11.55 -4.74
C GLY A 127 -23.30 -11.23 -4.43
N LEU A 128 -24.10 -10.98 -5.46
CA LEU A 128 -25.53 -10.72 -5.29
C LEU A 128 -26.29 -12.03 -5.01
N GLY A 129 -27.18 -11.98 -4.03
CA GLY A 129 -28.13 -13.05 -3.75
C GLY A 129 -29.23 -13.14 -4.80
N ASN A 130 -29.95 -14.26 -4.84
CA ASN A 130 -30.99 -14.47 -5.82
C ASN A 130 -32.19 -13.51 -5.66
N ALA A 131 -32.41 -12.96 -4.46
CA ALA A 131 -33.46 -11.95 -4.26
C ALA A 131 -33.13 -10.66 -5.04
N ALA A 132 -31.84 -10.22 -5.02
CA ALA A 132 -31.36 -9.05 -5.76
C ALA A 132 -31.33 -9.29 -7.29
N LEU A 133 -31.19 -10.54 -7.74
CA LEU A 133 -31.19 -10.93 -9.15
C LEU A 133 -32.57 -11.15 -9.73
N ALA A 134 -33.61 -11.11 -8.89
CA ALA A 134 -34.99 -11.30 -9.32
C ALA A 134 -35.44 -10.13 -10.20
N SER A 135 -36.15 -10.44 -11.25
CA SER A 135 -36.72 -9.47 -12.18
C SER A 135 -38.13 -9.93 -12.64
N ALA A 136 -38.88 -9.06 -13.36
CA ALA A 136 -40.17 -9.42 -13.91
C ALA A 136 -40.07 -10.64 -14.86
N ALA A 137 -38.97 -10.73 -15.61
CA ALA A 137 -38.68 -11.84 -16.51
C ALA A 137 -38.18 -13.08 -15.72
N ARG A 138 -37.33 -12.87 -14.70
CA ARG A 138 -36.73 -13.94 -13.88
C ARG A 138 -37.21 -13.82 -12.44
N LYS A 139 -38.37 -14.39 -12.13
CA LYS A 139 -39.06 -14.21 -10.84
C LYS A 139 -38.39 -14.94 -9.67
N ALA A 140 -37.71 -16.04 -9.92
CA ALA A 140 -37.07 -16.86 -8.89
C ALA A 140 -35.80 -17.50 -9.45
N PRO A 141 -34.68 -16.72 -9.54
CA PRO A 141 -33.39 -17.27 -9.99
C PRO A 141 -32.95 -18.42 -9.09
N GLY A 142 -32.50 -19.53 -9.69
CA GLY A 142 -31.97 -20.69 -8.96
C GLY A 142 -30.47 -20.56 -8.66
N PHE A 143 -29.90 -19.37 -8.83
CA PHE A 143 -28.47 -19.08 -8.65
C PHE A 143 -28.26 -17.76 -7.92
N ALA A 144 -27.04 -17.57 -7.42
CA ALA A 144 -26.53 -16.31 -6.89
C ALA A 144 -25.14 -16.06 -7.50
N LEU A 145 -24.66 -14.85 -7.39
CA LEU A 145 -23.31 -14.51 -7.86
C LEU A 145 -22.26 -14.84 -6.79
N LEU A 146 -21.09 -15.24 -7.23
CA LEU A 146 -19.93 -15.43 -6.37
C LEU A 146 -19.38 -14.07 -5.92
N GLY A 147 -18.76 -14.03 -4.75
CA GLY A 147 -17.94 -12.89 -4.32
C GLY A 147 -16.65 -12.84 -5.10
N GLU A 148 -16.14 -11.64 -5.33
CA GLU A 148 -14.89 -11.41 -6.02
C GLU A 148 -13.69 -11.69 -5.12
N GLU A 149 -12.58 -12.06 -5.73
CA GLU A 149 -11.31 -12.15 -5.02
C GLU A 149 -10.81 -10.73 -4.67
N GLY A 150 -10.26 -10.58 -3.47
CA GLY A 150 -9.59 -9.36 -3.05
C GLY A 150 -8.24 -9.21 -3.75
N GLU A 151 -7.84 -7.97 -3.98
CA GLU A 151 -6.54 -7.69 -4.59
C GLU A 151 -5.38 -8.17 -3.70
N GLN A 152 -4.31 -8.61 -4.36
CA GLN A 152 -3.05 -8.96 -3.72
C GLN A 152 -1.94 -8.18 -4.40
N ARG A 153 -1.17 -7.42 -3.60
CA ARG A 153 -0.04 -6.64 -4.11
C ARG A 153 1.17 -6.75 -3.22
N ARG A 154 2.33 -6.85 -3.84
CA ARG A 154 3.61 -6.75 -3.14
C ARG A 154 4.06 -5.31 -3.13
N ILE A 155 4.06 -4.68 -1.95
CA ILE A 155 4.26 -3.26 -1.77
C ILE A 155 5.58 -3.01 -1.06
N ARG A 156 6.32 -2.02 -1.55
CA ARG A 156 7.51 -1.49 -0.92
C ARG A 156 7.18 -0.15 -0.29
N PHE A 157 7.49 -0.04 0.99
CA PHE A 157 7.57 1.23 1.70
C PHE A 157 9.01 1.71 1.68
N GLU A 158 9.19 2.95 1.33
CA GLU A 158 10.49 3.63 1.37
C GLU A 158 10.28 4.99 2.04
N LEU A 159 10.98 5.19 3.15
CA LEU A 159 10.92 6.44 3.87
C LEU A 159 11.85 7.42 3.18
N LYS A 160 11.32 8.44 2.52
CA LYS A 160 12.09 9.59 2.00
C LYS A 160 12.49 10.47 3.16
N VAL A 161 13.32 9.94 4.08
CA VAL A 161 13.51 10.56 5.32
C VAL A 161 14.14 11.80 5.29
N VAL A 162 13.55 12.34 6.19
CA VAL A 162 13.89 13.53 6.83
C VAL A 162 14.07 13.31 8.31
N ALA A 163 15.17 13.76 8.83
CA ALA A 163 15.27 13.89 10.26
C ALA A 163 14.41 15.09 10.70
N ASP A 164 13.73 14.94 11.82
CA ASP A 164 13.03 16.08 12.43
C ASP A 164 14.05 17.19 12.78
N VAL A 165 15.24 16.81 13.22
CA VAL A 165 16.33 17.71 13.61
C VAL A 165 17.60 17.40 12.83
N GLY A 166 18.14 18.42 12.14
CA GLY A 166 19.45 18.34 11.48
C GLY A 166 20.55 18.90 12.37
N LEU A 167 21.63 18.12 12.63
CA LEU A 167 22.81 18.62 13.30
C LEU A 167 23.78 19.19 12.28
N VAL A 168 24.11 20.45 12.42
CA VAL A 168 25.06 21.17 11.57
C VAL A 168 26.27 21.63 12.37
N GLY A 169 27.43 21.64 11.78
CA GLY A 169 28.68 22.02 12.47
C GLY A 169 29.89 21.54 11.72
N PHE A 170 31.05 22.08 12.08
CA PHE A 170 32.33 21.68 11.51
C PHE A 170 32.65 20.21 11.74
N PRO A 171 33.57 19.63 10.94
CA PRO A 171 34.15 18.33 11.25
C PRO A 171 34.74 18.33 12.68
N SER A 172 34.62 17.22 13.40
CA SER A 172 35.10 17.06 14.79
C SER A 172 34.38 17.89 15.87
N ALA A 173 33.34 18.67 15.56
CA ALA A 173 32.54 19.37 16.56
C ALA A 173 31.78 18.44 17.49
N GLY A 174 31.69 17.15 17.17
CA GLY A 174 31.07 16.12 18.01
C GLY A 174 29.64 15.77 17.61
N LYS A 175 29.18 16.08 16.39
CA LYS A 175 27.81 15.77 15.90
C LYS A 175 27.46 14.28 16.02
N SER A 176 28.29 13.41 15.46
CA SER A 176 28.06 11.95 15.50
C SER A 176 28.15 11.41 16.95
N SER A 177 29.00 12.02 17.80
CA SER A 177 29.06 11.69 19.22
C SER A 177 27.79 12.12 19.96
N LEU A 178 27.23 13.29 19.60
CA LEU A 178 25.98 13.77 20.15
C LEU A 178 24.84 12.81 19.82
N ILE A 179 24.69 12.41 18.55
CA ILE A 179 23.67 11.42 18.16
C ILE A 179 23.85 10.12 18.95
N ALA A 180 25.08 9.63 19.10
CA ALA A 180 25.34 8.40 19.84
C ALA A 180 24.99 8.52 21.33
N ALA A 181 25.17 9.72 21.91
CA ALA A 181 24.89 9.97 23.34
C ALA A 181 23.40 10.14 23.64
N ILE A 182 22.61 10.71 22.71
CA ILE A 182 21.17 10.99 22.94
C ILE A 182 20.24 9.94 22.33
N SER A 183 20.72 9.12 21.39
CA SER A 183 19.90 8.11 20.73
C SER A 183 19.61 6.92 21.65
N ARG A 184 18.35 6.46 21.66
CA ARG A 184 17.91 5.28 22.41
C ARG A 184 18.58 3.98 21.95
N ALA A 185 19.04 3.93 20.70
CA ALA A 185 19.70 2.78 20.11
C ALA A 185 20.93 3.24 19.34
N ARG A 186 21.86 2.33 19.06
CA ARG A 186 23.05 2.67 18.25
C ARG A 186 22.62 3.33 16.94
N PRO A 187 23.18 4.51 16.60
CA PRO A 187 22.90 5.19 15.35
C PRO A 187 23.11 4.25 14.17
N LYS A 188 22.22 4.29 13.22
CA LYS A 188 22.33 3.50 12.00
C LYS A 188 22.94 4.39 10.92
N ILE A 189 23.90 3.83 10.24
CA ILE A 189 24.38 4.36 8.97
C ILE A 189 23.31 4.06 7.94
N ALA A 190 22.64 5.09 7.41
CA ALA A 190 21.55 4.93 6.45
C ALA A 190 22.11 5.07 5.02
N ASP A 191 22.02 3.99 4.25
CA ASP A 191 22.45 3.92 2.86
C ASP A 191 21.33 4.48 1.96
N TYR A 192 21.42 5.76 1.60
CA TYR A 192 20.49 6.35 0.65
C TYR A 192 21.04 6.31 -0.77
N PRO A 193 20.27 5.86 -1.75
CA PRO A 193 20.76 5.72 -3.13
C PRO A 193 21.11 7.05 -3.81
N PHE A 194 20.78 8.17 -3.15
CA PHE A 194 21.04 9.53 -3.64
C PHE A 194 22.04 10.32 -2.78
N THR A 195 22.72 9.68 -1.81
CA THR A 195 23.76 10.31 -0.98
C THR A 195 25.10 9.68 -1.22
N THR A 196 26.11 10.49 -1.50
CA THR A 196 27.51 10.06 -1.58
C THR A 196 28.17 9.92 -0.21
N LEU A 197 27.57 10.53 0.83
CA LEU A 197 27.93 10.38 2.24
C LEU A 197 26.71 9.89 3.01
N VAL A 198 26.92 8.88 3.80
CA VAL A 198 25.86 8.20 4.55
C VAL A 198 25.64 8.92 5.88
N PRO A 199 24.47 9.55 6.11
CA PRO A 199 24.19 10.23 7.36
C PRO A 199 24.01 9.23 8.51
N ASN A 200 24.47 9.61 9.71
CA ASN A 200 24.10 8.90 10.93
C ASN A 200 22.73 9.37 11.40
N LEU A 201 21.79 8.45 11.51
CA LEU A 201 20.46 8.71 12.04
C LEU A 201 20.32 8.16 13.46
N GLY A 202 19.73 8.96 14.35
CA GLY A 202 19.39 8.56 15.69
C GLY A 202 17.92 8.82 15.98
N VAL A 203 17.26 7.91 16.71
CA VAL A 203 15.91 8.12 17.26
C VAL A 203 16.05 8.54 18.71
N VAL A 204 15.47 9.68 19.05
CA VAL A 204 15.52 10.29 20.37
C VAL A 204 14.13 10.27 20.99
N VAL A 205 14.05 9.95 22.27
CA VAL A 205 12.80 9.94 23.06
C VAL A 205 12.94 10.96 24.17
N ALA A 206 12.07 11.97 24.17
CA ALA A 206 11.98 13.02 25.18
C ALA A 206 10.57 13.02 25.79
N GLY A 207 10.40 12.38 26.94
CA GLY A 207 9.07 12.19 27.52
C GLY A 207 8.18 11.34 26.63
N GLU A 208 7.06 11.90 26.17
CA GLU A 208 6.12 11.25 25.23
C GLU A 208 6.48 11.49 23.77
N THR A 209 7.37 12.44 23.48
CA THR A 209 7.72 12.81 22.11
C THR A 209 8.88 11.97 21.59
N THR A 210 8.69 11.39 20.41
CA THR A 210 9.74 10.68 19.68
C THR A 210 10.03 11.43 18.38
N TYR A 211 11.33 11.68 18.12
CA TYR A 211 11.78 12.38 16.94
C TYR A 211 13.10 11.83 16.42
N THR A 212 13.43 12.15 15.18
CA THR A 212 14.65 11.70 14.51
C THR A 212 15.67 12.83 14.40
N VAL A 213 16.94 12.49 14.62
CA VAL A 213 18.08 13.40 14.50
C VAL A 213 19.05 12.86 13.47
N ALA A 214 19.49 13.70 12.54
CA ALA A 214 20.49 13.34 11.53
C ALA A 214 21.78 14.15 11.69
N ASP A 215 22.91 13.45 11.55
CA ASP A 215 24.20 14.11 11.31
C ASP A 215 24.24 14.62 9.88
N VAL A 216 24.46 15.90 9.72
CA VAL A 216 24.64 16.56 8.42
C VAL A 216 26.14 16.66 8.17
N PRO A 217 26.80 15.64 7.52
CA PRO A 217 28.21 15.73 7.17
C PRO A 217 28.39 16.70 6.01
N GLY A 218 29.50 17.47 6.01
CA GLY A 218 29.94 18.17 4.80
C GLY A 218 29.62 19.67 4.70
N LEU A 219 29.15 20.34 5.75
CA LEU A 219 29.27 21.80 5.81
C LEU A 219 30.75 22.17 6.01
N ILE A 220 31.45 22.27 4.90
CA ILE A 220 32.86 22.77 4.82
C ILE A 220 32.78 24.11 4.13
N PRO A 221 33.55 25.13 4.54
CA PRO A 221 33.58 26.42 3.89
C PRO A 221 33.78 26.29 2.37
N GLY A 222 32.85 26.89 1.57
CA GLY A 222 32.86 26.82 0.12
C GLY A 222 31.99 25.71 -0.47
N ALA A 223 31.17 25.01 0.33
CA ALA A 223 30.21 24.02 -0.14
C ALA A 223 29.15 24.61 -1.11
N SER A 224 28.71 25.84 -0.87
CA SER A 224 27.81 26.62 -1.74
C SER A 224 28.43 26.98 -3.09
N GLN A 225 29.77 26.99 -3.21
CA GLN A 225 30.49 27.32 -4.45
C GLN A 225 30.83 26.07 -5.30
N GLY A 226 30.29 24.91 -4.99
CA GLY A 226 30.53 23.67 -5.74
C GLY A 226 31.88 23.00 -5.45
N LYS A 227 32.60 23.46 -4.45
CA LYS A 227 33.84 22.82 -3.96
C LYS A 227 33.48 21.83 -2.85
N GLY A 228 32.97 20.69 -3.23
CA GLY A 228 32.63 19.62 -2.27
C GLY A 228 31.25 19.01 -2.52
N LEU A 229 30.86 18.06 -1.71
CA LEU A 229 29.63 17.26 -1.78
C LEU A 229 28.33 18.08 -1.45
N GLY A 230 28.37 19.41 -1.59
CA GLY A 230 27.44 20.36 -0.95
C GLY A 230 25.98 20.31 -1.39
N PHE A 231 25.67 20.28 -2.69
CA PHE A 231 24.31 20.55 -3.17
C PHE A 231 23.31 19.43 -2.90
N ASP A 232 23.67 18.19 -3.11
CA ASP A 232 22.75 17.07 -2.90
C ASP A 232 22.46 16.83 -1.42
N PHE A 233 23.40 17.26 -0.56
CA PHE A 233 23.30 17.06 0.86
C PHE A 233 22.47 18.15 1.57
N LEU A 234 22.55 19.39 1.11
CA LEU A 234 21.73 20.49 1.63
C LEU A 234 20.23 20.29 1.39
N ARG A 235 19.86 19.56 0.34
CA ARG A 235 18.47 19.11 0.12
C ARG A 235 17.91 18.26 1.27
N HIS A 236 18.77 17.63 2.06
CA HIS A 236 18.32 16.85 3.23
C HIS A 236 18.03 17.75 4.42
N ILE A 237 18.76 18.86 4.55
CA ILE A 237 18.49 19.87 5.59
C ILE A 237 17.19 20.61 5.29
N GLU A 238 16.89 20.90 4.02
CA GLU A 238 15.64 21.54 3.61
C GLU A 238 14.39 20.82 4.15
N ARG A 239 14.53 19.54 4.44
CA ARG A 239 13.43 18.71 4.95
C ARG A 239 13.43 18.57 6.46
N CYS A 240 14.51 19.02 7.16
CA CYS A 240 14.51 19.04 8.61
C CYS A 240 13.56 20.11 9.14
N ARG A 241 12.86 19.81 10.23
CA ARG A 241 11.95 20.73 10.90
C ARG A 241 12.66 21.75 11.76
N ALA A 242 13.79 21.36 12.34
CA ALA A 242 14.63 22.21 13.17
C ALA A 242 16.12 21.94 12.89
N ILE A 243 16.98 22.91 13.21
CA ILE A 243 18.42 22.83 13.04
C ILE A 243 19.09 23.03 14.40
N VAL A 244 20.13 22.24 14.68
CA VAL A 244 20.98 22.42 15.85
C VAL A 244 22.43 22.63 15.40
N HIS A 245 22.95 23.81 15.69
CA HIS A 245 24.36 24.12 15.49
C HIS A 245 25.18 23.46 16.58
N VAL A 246 26.07 22.57 16.22
CA VAL A 246 27.02 21.93 17.16
C VAL A 246 28.37 22.59 16.99
N ILE A 247 28.74 23.39 17.98
CA ILE A 247 29.96 24.22 18.00
C ILE A 247 30.99 23.62 18.96
N ASP A 248 32.24 23.58 18.55
CA ASP A 248 33.36 23.09 19.35
C ASP A 248 33.96 24.22 20.20
N CYS A 249 33.84 24.12 21.51
CA CYS A 249 34.44 25.09 22.43
C CYS A 249 35.87 24.75 22.86
N ALA A 250 36.44 23.64 22.39
CA ALA A 250 37.79 23.19 22.73
C ALA A 250 38.67 22.97 21.48
N THR A 251 38.42 23.77 20.42
CA THR A 251 39.25 23.70 19.21
C THR A 251 40.60 24.35 19.43
N TYR A 252 41.67 23.69 18.98
CA TYR A 252 43.03 24.25 18.98
C TYR A 252 43.50 24.70 17.58
N GLU A 253 42.58 24.72 16.61
CA GLU A 253 42.90 25.17 15.25
C GLU A 253 43.06 26.70 15.21
N PRO A 254 44.24 27.24 14.76
CA PRO A 254 44.46 28.67 14.72
C PRO A 254 43.44 29.41 13.84
N GLY A 255 42.80 30.46 14.40
CA GLY A 255 41.85 31.29 13.66
C GLY A 255 40.40 30.77 13.69
N ARG A 256 40.10 29.78 14.52
CA ARG A 256 38.74 29.31 14.78
C ARG A 256 38.30 29.65 16.19
N ASP A 257 37.14 30.17 16.33
CA ASP A 257 36.41 30.41 17.58
C ASP A 257 34.91 30.11 17.42
N PRO A 258 34.18 29.86 18.50
CA PRO A 258 32.78 29.48 18.43
C PRO A 258 31.88 30.46 17.67
N ILE A 259 32.14 31.76 17.71
CA ILE A 259 31.35 32.78 17.04
C ILE A 259 31.65 32.79 15.54
N SER A 260 32.93 32.73 15.16
CA SER A 260 33.31 32.65 13.75
C SER A 260 32.81 31.34 13.09
N ASP A 261 32.86 30.23 13.80
CA ASP A 261 32.34 28.95 13.33
C ASP A 261 30.80 29.05 13.07
N LEU A 262 30.06 29.67 13.99
CA LEU A 262 28.62 29.91 13.84
C LEU A 262 28.34 30.81 12.62
N ASP A 263 29.06 31.91 12.47
CA ASP A 263 28.90 32.85 11.35
C ASP A 263 29.15 32.20 9.99
N VAL A 264 30.15 31.33 9.89
CA VAL A 264 30.44 30.58 8.66
C VAL A 264 29.33 29.62 8.34
N ILE A 265 28.82 28.87 9.32
CA ILE A 265 27.74 27.91 9.11
C ILE A 265 26.45 28.62 8.71
N GLU A 266 26.08 29.71 9.40
CA GLU A 266 24.91 30.52 9.07
C GLU A 266 25.02 31.13 7.67
N GLY A 267 26.20 31.60 7.28
CA GLY A 267 26.49 32.12 5.94
C GLY A 267 26.29 31.07 4.84
N GLU A 268 26.74 29.83 5.07
CA GLU A 268 26.54 28.71 4.14
C GLU A 268 25.07 28.30 4.05
N LEU A 269 24.32 28.26 5.17
CA LEU A 269 22.89 27.98 5.19
C LEU A 269 22.09 29.07 4.47
N ALA A 270 22.43 30.35 4.67
CA ALA A 270 21.80 31.47 3.97
C ALA A 270 22.11 31.48 2.46
N ALA A 271 23.33 31.11 2.07
CA ALA A 271 23.70 31.01 0.67
C ALA A 271 22.96 29.90 -0.08
N HIS A 272 22.52 28.84 0.63
CA HIS A 272 21.71 27.77 0.06
C HIS A 272 20.26 28.21 -0.18
N GLY A 273 19.70 29.04 0.70
CA GLY A 273 18.30 29.48 0.68
C GLY A 273 17.32 28.40 1.18
N GLY A 274 16.10 28.82 1.53
CA GLY A 274 15.02 27.93 1.95
C GLY A 274 15.11 27.35 3.36
N LEU A 275 16.10 27.78 4.14
CA LEU A 275 16.33 27.35 5.53
C LEU A 275 16.18 28.49 6.55
N GLU A 276 15.86 29.69 6.07
CA GLU A 276 15.86 30.93 6.88
C GLU A 276 14.80 30.90 7.96
N ASP A 277 13.65 30.30 7.68
CA ASP A 277 12.49 30.22 8.59
C ASP A 277 12.55 29.03 9.55
N ARG A 278 13.61 28.21 9.52
CA ARG A 278 13.71 27.04 10.40
C ARG A 278 14.11 27.44 11.81
N PRO A 279 13.43 26.92 12.85
CA PRO A 279 13.85 27.14 14.23
C PRO A 279 15.23 26.55 14.49
N ARG A 280 16.06 27.26 15.26
CA ARG A 280 17.48 26.94 15.46
C ARG A 280 17.84 26.93 16.94
N LEU A 281 18.71 25.99 17.33
CA LEU A 281 19.37 25.93 18.64
C LEU A 281 20.88 25.89 18.44
N VAL A 282 21.61 26.29 19.47
CA VAL A 282 23.06 26.20 19.50
C VAL A 282 23.49 25.30 20.66
N ALA A 283 24.24 24.26 20.33
CA ALA A 283 24.87 23.36 21.31
C ALA A 283 26.38 23.66 21.35
N LEU A 284 26.82 24.28 22.41
CA LEU A 284 28.25 24.52 22.70
C LEU A 284 28.83 23.26 23.32
N ASN A 285 29.55 22.47 22.51
CA ASN A 285 30.03 21.14 22.91
C ASN A 285 31.45 21.19 23.45
N LYS A 286 31.81 20.15 24.20
CA LYS A 286 33.13 19.92 24.85
C LYS A 286 33.40 20.82 26.06
N VAL A 287 32.36 21.21 26.79
CA VAL A 287 32.52 21.93 28.08
C VAL A 287 33.12 21.07 29.19
N ASP A 288 33.44 19.81 28.94
CA ASP A 288 34.22 18.95 29.83
C ASP A 288 35.73 19.29 29.83
N VAL A 289 36.16 20.10 28.90
CA VAL A 289 37.52 20.62 28.82
C VAL A 289 37.55 21.96 29.56
N PRO A 290 38.48 22.21 30.49
CA PRO A 290 38.49 23.43 31.33
C PRO A 290 38.40 24.73 30.51
N ASP A 291 39.21 24.87 29.47
CA ASP A 291 39.19 26.05 28.58
C ASP A 291 37.89 26.14 27.77
N GLY A 292 37.21 25.02 27.53
CA GLY A 292 35.96 24.94 26.78
C GLY A 292 34.74 25.45 27.55
N ASP A 293 34.70 25.25 28.86
CA ASP A 293 33.63 25.74 29.72
C ASP A 293 33.70 27.27 29.87
N ASP A 294 34.90 27.78 30.17
CA ASP A 294 35.15 29.24 30.24
C ASP A 294 34.78 29.95 28.91
N LEU A 295 35.19 29.35 27.79
CA LEU A 295 34.87 29.90 26.47
C LEU A 295 33.36 29.85 26.18
N ALA A 296 32.69 28.76 26.55
CA ALA A 296 31.25 28.63 26.38
C ALA A 296 30.46 29.68 27.17
N GLU A 297 30.87 29.95 28.42
CA GLU A 297 30.27 31.02 29.23
C GLU A 297 30.49 32.42 28.61
N MET A 298 31.66 32.68 28.07
CA MET A 298 32.00 33.96 27.43
C MET A 298 31.14 34.22 26.17
N VAL A 299 31.01 33.25 25.29
CA VAL A 299 30.31 33.42 23.98
C VAL A 299 28.78 33.26 24.08
N LYS A 300 28.27 32.68 25.18
CA LYS A 300 26.86 32.42 25.36
C LYS A 300 26.01 33.68 25.26
N ALA A 301 26.37 34.73 25.94
CA ALA A 301 25.67 36.01 25.96
C ALA A 301 25.60 36.64 24.56
N ASP A 302 26.67 36.56 23.79
CA ASP A 302 26.73 37.14 22.44
C ASP A 302 25.85 36.35 21.45
N ILE A 303 25.75 35.03 21.59
CA ILE A 303 24.90 34.17 20.77
C ILE A 303 23.43 34.35 21.14
N GLU A 304 23.10 34.43 22.43
CA GLU A 304 21.75 34.72 22.92
C GLU A 304 21.26 36.11 22.47
N ALA A 305 22.15 37.11 22.41
CA ALA A 305 21.82 38.44 21.86
C ALA A 305 21.41 38.42 20.36
N ARG A 306 21.79 37.36 19.62
CA ARG A 306 21.35 37.12 18.25
C ARG A 306 19.98 36.40 18.16
N GLY A 307 19.35 36.14 19.30
CA GLY A 307 18.03 35.47 19.39
C GLY A 307 18.10 33.93 19.32
N LEU A 308 19.27 33.34 19.46
CA LEU A 308 19.47 31.87 19.46
C LEU A 308 19.52 31.33 20.87
N THR A 309 18.81 30.24 21.14
CA THR A 309 18.88 29.56 22.45
C THR A 309 20.13 28.67 22.50
N VAL A 310 20.90 28.83 23.58
CA VAL A 310 22.23 28.20 23.72
C VAL A 310 22.22 27.14 24.84
N PHE A 311 22.80 25.98 24.53
CA PHE A 311 22.96 24.85 25.48
C PHE A 311 24.44 24.47 25.56
N PRO A 312 25.13 24.79 26.67
CA PRO A 312 26.44 24.23 26.96
C PRO A 312 26.29 22.71 27.23
N ILE A 313 27.05 21.89 26.49
CA ILE A 313 26.94 20.43 26.58
C ILE A 313 28.29 19.75 26.56
N SER A 314 28.33 18.56 27.10
CA SER A 314 29.43 17.63 26.85
C SER A 314 28.89 16.27 26.41
N THR A 315 29.22 15.89 25.20
CA THR A 315 28.87 14.56 24.68
C THR A 315 29.65 13.44 25.37
N LYS A 316 30.74 13.75 26.05
CA LYS A 316 31.59 12.81 26.77
C LYS A 316 31.09 12.55 28.18
N SER A 317 30.76 13.61 28.93
CA SER A 317 30.29 13.49 30.32
C SER A 317 28.78 13.34 30.44
N GLY A 318 28.00 13.71 29.40
CA GLY A 318 26.55 13.76 29.38
C GLY A 318 25.97 15.03 29.99
N ALA A 319 26.82 15.99 30.40
CA ALA A 319 26.35 17.26 30.94
C ALA A 319 25.56 18.06 29.89
N GLY A 320 24.48 18.73 30.28
CA GLY A 320 23.66 19.58 29.43
C GLY A 320 22.82 18.85 28.36
N LEU A 321 22.96 17.54 28.16
CA LEU A 321 22.26 16.81 27.08
C LEU A 321 20.76 16.76 27.31
N LYS A 322 20.31 16.56 28.56
CA LYS A 322 18.89 16.42 28.85
C LYS A 322 18.08 17.70 28.52
N PRO A 323 18.48 18.91 28.95
CA PRO A 323 17.82 20.15 28.52
C PRO A 323 17.78 20.32 26.99
N LEU A 324 18.87 20.04 26.29
CA LEU A 324 18.94 20.11 24.83
C LEU A 324 17.93 19.15 24.16
N VAL A 325 17.84 17.91 24.66
CA VAL A 325 16.90 16.90 24.13
C VAL A 325 15.45 17.35 24.27
N TYR A 326 15.04 17.94 25.39
CA TYR A 326 13.69 18.46 25.56
C TYR A 326 13.43 19.72 24.73
N ALA A 327 14.40 20.61 24.59
CA ALA A 327 14.27 21.78 23.73
C ALA A 327 14.11 21.41 22.25
N MET A 328 14.85 20.39 21.77
CA MET A 328 14.66 19.86 20.42
C MET A 328 13.24 19.28 20.25
N ALA A 329 12.73 18.53 21.25
CA ALA A 329 11.39 17.97 21.20
C ALA A 329 10.33 19.08 21.09
N GLU A 330 10.46 20.13 21.89
CA GLU A 330 9.54 21.27 21.85
C GLU A 330 9.51 21.95 20.45
N LEU A 331 10.68 22.18 19.86
CA LEU A 331 10.76 22.74 18.50
C LEU A 331 10.11 21.81 17.44
N VAL A 332 10.31 20.51 17.58
CA VAL A 332 9.69 19.54 16.67
C VAL A 332 8.17 19.53 16.82
N GLU A 333 7.66 19.59 18.06
CA GLU A 333 6.22 19.68 18.30
C GLU A 333 5.61 20.97 17.76
N GLN A 334 6.26 22.10 18.00
CA GLN A 334 5.84 23.40 17.44
C GLN A 334 5.83 23.36 15.91
N ALA A 335 6.85 22.80 15.28
CA ALA A 335 6.93 22.68 13.84
C ALA A 335 5.88 21.69 13.28
N ARG A 336 5.57 20.60 14.00
CA ARG A 336 4.49 19.68 13.64
C ARG A 336 3.11 20.35 13.75
N ALA A 337 2.89 21.12 14.80
CA ALA A 337 1.64 21.87 15.00
C ALA A 337 1.45 23.02 14.01
N ALA A 338 2.54 23.64 13.55
CA ALA A 338 2.52 24.72 12.57
C ALA A 338 2.35 24.25 11.11
N GLN A 339 2.48 22.95 10.83
CA GLN A 339 2.15 22.41 9.51
C GLN A 339 0.65 22.60 9.28
N PRO A 340 0.24 23.30 8.20
CA PRO A 340 -1.16 23.36 7.84
C PRO A 340 -1.68 21.93 7.66
N ASP A 341 -2.93 21.68 8.11
CA ASP A 341 -3.64 20.47 7.75
C ASP A 341 -3.48 20.26 6.24
N PRO A 342 -3.11 19.07 5.78
CA PRO A 342 -2.95 18.84 4.36
C PRO A 342 -4.25 19.27 3.70
N GLU A 343 -4.15 20.24 2.78
CA GLU A 343 -5.31 20.56 1.94
C GLU A 343 -5.80 19.24 1.39
N PRO A 344 -7.11 18.93 1.52
CA PRO A 344 -7.64 17.68 1.00
C PRO A 344 -7.19 17.61 -0.45
N GLU A 345 -6.41 16.60 -0.79
CA GLU A 345 -5.92 16.41 -2.16
C GLU A 345 -7.12 16.64 -3.06
N ARG A 346 -7.04 17.70 -3.88
CA ARG A 346 -8.01 17.87 -4.96
C ARG A 346 -7.91 16.58 -5.76
N ILE A 347 -8.89 15.69 -5.56
CA ILE A 347 -9.08 14.55 -6.43
C ILE A 347 -9.25 15.19 -7.81
N VAL A 348 -8.16 15.28 -8.54
CA VAL A 348 -8.20 15.69 -9.94
C VAL A 348 -8.85 14.52 -10.64
N ILE A 349 -10.18 14.52 -10.64
CA ILE A 349 -10.95 13.70 -11.56
C ILE A 349 -10.52 14.22 -12.93
N ARG A 350 -9.49 13.61 -13.48
CA ARG A 350 -9.18 13.77 -14.91
C ARG A 350 -10.28 13.02 -15.62
N PRO A 351 -11.30 13.69 -16.21
CA PRO A 351 -12.20 13.02 -17.09
C PRO A 351 -11.29 12.40 -18.15
N ARG A 352 -11.32 11.08 -18.27
CA ARG A 352 -10.71 10.47 -19.45
C ARG A 352 -11.27 11.24 -20.61
N ALA A 353 -10.39 11.85 -21.42
CA ALA A 353 -10.79 12.57 -22.60
C ALA A 353 -11.79 11.67 -23.33
N THR A 354 -12.99 12.18 -23.53
CA THR A 354 -14.04 11.53 -24.31
C THR A 354 -13.64 11.57 -25.79
N SER A 355 -12.56 10.88 -26.12
CA SER A 355 -12.45 10.25 -27.41
C SER A 355 -13.46 9.12 -27.39
N ALA A 356 -14.36 9.05 -28.34
CA ALA A 356 -15.44 8.10 -28.60
C ALA A 356 -15.63 7.01 -27.51
N PRO A 357 -16.86 6.65 -27.10
CA PRO A 357 -17.06 5.73 -25.98
C PRO A 357 -16.10 4.56 -26.12
N ALA A 358 -15.12 4.50 -25.23
CA ALA A 358 -14.15 3.41 -25.26
C ALA A 358 -15.01 2.14 -25.20
N LYS A 359 -14.90 1.27 -26.21
CA LYS A 359 -15.61 -0.01 -26.20
C LYS A 359 -15.37 -0.61 -24.83
N GLU A 360 -16.42 -0.95 -24.13
CA GLU A 360 -16.35 -1.49 -22.75
C GLU A 360 -15.61 -2.83 -22.71
N PHE A 361 -15.26 -3.35 -23.88
CA PHE A 361 -14.47 -4.56 -24.11
C PHE A 361 -13.72 -4.47 -25.46
N GLU A 362 -12.69 -5.26 -25.60
CA GLU A 362 -11.91 -5.43 -26.83
C GLU A 362 -11.83 -6.92 -27.16
N VAL A 363 -12.02 -7.25 -28.45
CA VAL A 363 -11.87 -8.60 -28.97
C VAL A 363 -10.61 -8.66 -29.82
N LYS A 364 -9.73 -9.63 -29.54
CA LYS A 364 -8.50 -9.87 -30.31
C LYS A 364 -8.37 -11.33 -30.68
N ARG A 365 -7.93 -11.60 -31.91
CA ARG A 365 -7.56 -12.94 -32.30
C ARG A 365 -6.12 -13.22 -31.87
N GLN A 366 -5.91 -14.29 -31.12
CA GLN A 366 -4.60 -14.69 -30.60
C GLN A 366 -4.29 -16.13 -31.01
N GLY A 367 -3.06 -16.41 -31.45
CA GLY A 367 -2.62 -17.79 -31.67
C GLY A 367 -2.53 -18.56 -30.36
N ASP A 368 -2.93 -19.83 -30.36
CA ASP A 368 -2.89 -20.72 -29.20
C ASP A 368 -1.53 -21.38 -28.95
N GLY A 369 -0.53 -21.08 -29.78
CA GLY A 369 0.81 -21.67 -29.71
C GLY A 369 0.94 -23.06 -30.35
N ASN A 370 -0.16 -23.75 -30.64
CA ASN A 370 -0.21 -25.08 -31.24
C ASN A 370 -0.65 -25.07 -32.74
N GLY A 371 -0.66 -23.89 -33.37
CA GLY A 371 -1.08 -23.69 -34.75
C GLY A 371 -2.57 -23.42 -34.93
N GLY A 372 -3.33 -23.38 -33.85
CA GLY A 372 -4.70 -22.89 -33.75
C GLY A 372 -4.77 -21.41 -33.37
N PHE A 373 -5.97 -20.92 -33.19
CA PHE A 373 -6.21 -19.59 -32.63
C PHE A 373 -7.40 -19.62 -31.68
N LEU A 374 -7.40 -18.63 -30.78
CA LEU A 374 -8.50 -18.37 -29.88
C LEU A 374 -8.87 -16.87 -29.95
N TRP A 375 -10.12 -16.57 -29.67
CA TRP A 375 -10.60 -15.22 -29.53
C TRP A 375 -10.43 -14.77 -28.08
N ARG A 376 -9.70 -13.69 -27.85
CA ARG A 376 -9.54 -13.13 -26.50
C ARG A 376 -10.41 -11.90 -26.35
N VAL A 377 -11.32 -11.96 -25.38
CA VAL A 377 -12.18 -10.85 -24.96
C VAL A 377 -11.61 -10.26 -23.69
N THR A 378 -11.18 -9.00 -23.74
CA THR A 378 -10.67 -8.25 -22.60
C THR A 378 -11.58 -7.06 -22.31
N GLY A 379 -11.73 -6.72 -21.05
CA GLY A 379 -12.53 -5.60 -20.59
C GLY A 379 -12.95 -5.76 -19.13
N ALA A 380 -13.09 -4.65 -18.42
CA ALA A 380 -13.42 -4.68 -16.99
C ALA A 380 -14.73 -5.42 -16.72
N LYS A 381 -15.80 -5.14 -17.48
CA LYS A 381 -17.12 -5.77 -17.29
C LYS A 381 -17.12 -7.26 -17.61
N PRO A 382 -16.66 -7.75 -18.80
CA PRO A 382 -16.64 -9.18 -19.09
C PRO A 382 -15.83 -9.98 -18.06
N THR A 383 -14.63 -9.52 -17.74
CA THR A 383 -13.77 -10.20 -16.76
C THR A 383 -14.43 -10.29 -15.38
N HIS A 384 -14.99 -9.18 -14.93
CA HIS A 384 -15.72 -9.12 -13.67
C HIS A 384 -16.93 -10.08 -13.62
N TRP A 385 -17.74 -10.14 -14.68
CA TRP A 385 -18.90 -11.02 -14.72
C TRP A 385 -18.53 -12.51 -14.75
N VAL A 386 -17.43 -12.84 -15.44
CA VAL A 386 -16.91 -14.21 -15.46
C VAL A 386 -16.44 -14.62 -14.06
N ALA A 387 -15.71 -13.75 -13.35
CA ALA A 387 -15.25 -14.03 -11.98
C ALA A 387 -16.39 -14.23 -10.97
N GLN A 388 -17.54 -13.57 -11.20
CA GLN A 388 -18.72 -13.69 -10.33
C GLN A 388 -19.64 -14.88 -10.66
N THR A 389 -19.35 -15.63 -11.73
CA THR A 389 -20.25 -16.70 -12.21
C THR A 389 -19.84 -18.05 -11.63
N ASP A 390 -20.81 -18.76 -11.05
CA ASP A 390 -20.67 -20.18 -10.71
C ASP A 390 -20.91 -21.04 -11.97
N PHE A 391 -19.82 -21.54 -12.56
CA PHE A 391 -19.88 -22.38 -13.76
C PHE A 391 -20.50 -23.76 -13.52
N ASN A 392 -20.66 -24.18 -12.27
CA ASN A 392 -21.37 -25.42 -11.95
C ASN A 392 -22.91 -25.24 -12.02
N ASN A 393 -23.39 -24.02 -12.14
CA ASN A 393 -24.81 -23.71 -12.22
C ASN A 393 -25.17 -23.27 -13.65
N PRO A 394 -25.92 -24.07 -14.43
CA PRO A 394 -26.31 -23.72 -15.81
C PRO A 394 -27.10 -22.42 -15.90
N GLU A 395 -27.93 -22.09 -14.88
CA GLU A 395 -28.69 -20.84 -14.87
C GLU A 395 -27.79 -19.62 -14.72
N ALA A 396 -26.70 -19.73 -13.92
CA ALA A 396 -25.70 -18.68 -13.78
C ALA A 396 -24.91 -18.47 -15.09
N VAL A 397 -24.54 -19.56 -15.78
CA VAL A 397 -23.86 -19.51 -17.08
C VAL A 397 -24.77 -18.87 -18.13
N GLY A 398 -26.07 -19.25 -18.18
CA GLY A 398 -27.04 -18.61 -19.08
C GLY A 398 -27.21 -17.11 -18.78
N TYR A 399 -27.17 -16.72 -17.51
CA TYR A 399 -27.21 -15.31 -17.12
C TYR A 399 -25.95 -14.54 -17.58
N LEU A 400 -24.78 -15.15 -17.47
CA LEU A 400 -23.53 -14.57 -17.97
C LEU A 400 -23.61 -14.36 -19.50
N SER A 401 -24.05 -15.38 -20.24
CA SER A 401 -24.23 -15.32 -21.69
C SER A 401 -25.17 -14.17 -22.10
N ASP A 402 -26.34 -14.05 -21.43
CA ASP A 402 -27.29 -12.95 -21.67
C ASP A 402 -26.65 -11.57 -21.43
N ARG A 403 -25.81 -11.44 -20.42
CA ARG A 403 -25.09 -10.17 -20.12
C ARG A 403 -24.03 -9.84 -21.16
N LEU A 404 -23.24 -10.83 -21.60
CA LEU A 404 -22.23 -10.68 -22.64
C LEU A 404 -22.85 -10.31 -23.97
N ASN A 405 -23.99 -10.93 -24.34
CA ASN A 405 -24.75 -10.61 -25.53
C ASN A 405 -25.29 -9.18 -25.49
N ARG A 406 -25.91 -8.74 -24.39
CA ARG A 406 -26.39 -7.34 -24.23
C ARG A 406 -25.25 -6.32 -24.31
N LEU A 407 -24.04 -6.71 -23.94
CA LEU A 407 -22.84 -5.85 -24.08
C LEU A 407 -22.36 -5.77 -25.52
N GLY A 408 -22.82 -6.71 -26.41
CA GLY A 408 -22.43 -6.76 -27.81
C GLY A 408 -21.18 -7.62 -28.08
N VAL A 409 -20.75 -8.45 -27.13
CA VAL A 409 -19.56 -9.30 -27.30
C VAL A 409 -19.76 -10.33 -28.42
N GLU A 410 -20.94 -10.97 -28.49
CA GLU A 410 -21.25 -11.93 -29.54
C GLU A 410 -21.28 -11.27 -30.94
N GLU A 411 -21.88 -10.09 -31.05
CA GLU A 411 -21.95 -9.33 -32.29
C GLU A 411 -20.54 -8.96 -32.78
N GLU A 412 -19.66 -8.49 -31.88
CA GLU A 412 -18.29 -8.14 -32.25
C GLU A 412 -17.47 -9.38 -32.67
N LEU A 413 -17.64 -10.53 -31.98
CA LEU A 413 -17.01 -11.79 -32.38
C LEU A 413 -17.42 -12.21 -33.79
N LEU A 414 -18.73 -12.14 -34.13
CA LEU A 414 -19.25 -12.45 -35.45
C LEU A 414 -18.70 -11.48 -36.50
N VAL A 415 -18.66 -10.17 -36.22
CA VAL A 415 -18.10 -9.15 -37.12
C VAL A 415 -16.63 -9.42 -37.41
N GLN A 416 -15.87 -9.90 -36.44
CA GLN A 416 -14.46 -10.25 -36.61
C GLN A 416 -14.24 -11.63 -37.24
N GLY A 417 -15.30 -12.40 -37.47
CA GLY A 417 -15.28 -13.66 -38.20
C GLY A 417 -15.15 -14.91 -37.34
N ALA A 418 -15.59 -14.86 -36.06
CA ALA A 418 -15.67 -16.04 -35.22
C ALA A 418 -16.76 -17.00 -35.74
N LEU A 419 -16.47 -18.29 -35.71
CA LEU A 419 -17.37 -19.35 -36.13
C LEU A 419 -17.86 -20.16 -34.93
N ALA A 420 -18.99 -20.82 -35.10
CA ALA A 420 -19.49 -21.74 -34.08
C ALA A 420 -18.47 -22.86 -33.79
N GLY A 421 -18.13 -23.05 -32.54
CA GLY A 421 -17.10 -24.01 -32.10
C GLY A 421 -15.71 -23.39 -31.89
N ASP A 422 -15.51 -22.10 -32.22
CA ASP A 422 -14.25 -21.42 -31.92
C ASP A 422 -14.09 -21.24 -30.42
N ALA A 423 -12.85 -21.33 -29.94
CA ALA A 423 -12.53 -21.07 -28.54
C ALA A 423 -12.50 -19.56 -28.26
N VAL A 424 -13.21 -19.13 -27.23
CA VAL A 424 -13.27 -17.74 -26.75
C VAL A 424 -12.77 -17.69 -25.33
N ALA A 425 -11.67 -16.97 -25.07
CA ALA A 425 -11.13 -16.71 -23.76
C ALA A 425 -11.61 -15.34 -23.25
N ILE A 426 -12.24 -15.30 -22.08
CA ILE A 426 -12.71 -14.06 -21.45
C ILE A 426 -11.91 -13.80 -20.17
N GLY A 427 -11.18 -12.70 -20.14
CA GLY A 427 -10.37 -12.30 -19.00
C GLY A 427 -8.92 -11.97 -19.34
N GLY A 428 -8.10 -11.80 -18.29
CA GLY A 428 -6.66 -11.52 -18.38
C GLY A 428 -5.81 -12.80 -18.55
N GLU A 429 -4.79 -12.95 -17.67
CA GLU A 429 -3.91 -14.13 -17.69
C GLU A 429 -4.65 -15.43 -17.31
N ASP A 430 -5.58 -15.36 -16.34
CA ASP A 430 -6.44 -16.47 -15.91
C ASP A 430 -7.78 -16.50 -16.67
N ALA A 431 -7.75 -16.34 -17.99
CA ALA A 431 -8.96 -16.29 -18.79
C ALA A 431 -9.70 -17.63 -18.80
N VAL A 432 -11.03 -17.59 -18.64
CA VAL A 432 -11.88 -18.76 -18.79
C VAL A 432 -12.18 -18.96 -20.28
N ILE A 433 -12.01 -20.18 -20.78
CA ILE A 433 -12.20 -20.54 -22.18
C ILE A 433 -13.61 -21.12 -22.35
N PHE A 434 -14.33 -20.62 -23.34
CA PHE A 434 -15.67 -21.06 -23.73
C PHE A 434 -15.65 -21.49 -25.21
N ASP A 435 -16.49 -22.45 -25.56
CA ASP A 435 -16.83 -22.72 -26.95
C ASP A 435 -17.85 -21.70 -27.42
N PHE A 436 -17.56 -21.03 -28.52
CA PHE A 436 -18.45 -20.04 -29.11
C PHE A 436 -19.64 -20.73 -29.78
N ALA A 437 -20.83 -20.50 -29.24
CA ALA A 437 -22.09 -20.98 -29.82
C ALA A 437 -23.02 -19.77 -29.99
N PRO A 438 -22.96 -19.07 -31.16
CA PRO A 438 -23.78 -17.89 -31.37
C PRO A 438 -25.27 -18.27 -31.36
N GLN A 439 -26.04 -17.56 -30.55
CA GLN A 439 -27.48 -17.69 -30.53
C GLN A 439 -28.06 -16.72 -31.56
N ILE A 440 -28.58 -17.24 -32.67
CA ILE A 440 -29.10 -16.44 -33.79
C ILE A 440 -30.34 -15.61 -33.38
N GLU A 441 -31.03 -15.96 -32.28
CA GLU A 441 -32.14 -15.21 -31.72
C GLU A 441 -31.69 -14.49 -30.42
N ALA A 442 -30.85 -13.47 -30.60
CA ALA A 442 -30.44 -12.60 -29.52
C ALA A 442 -31.62 -11.80 -28.95
N GLY A 443 -31.89 -11.93 -27.68
CA GLY A 443 -32.71 -11.01 -26.92
C GLY A 443 -33.98 -11.53 -26.27
N ALA A 444 -34.39 -12.76 -26.50
CA ALA A 444 -35.50 -13.34 -25.76
C ALA A 444 -34.96 -14.38 -24.75
N GLU A 445 -34.85 -13.99 -23.51
CA GLU A 445 -34.77 -14.96 -22.42
C GLU A 445 -36.01 -15.84 -22.52
N ILE A 446 -35.89 -17.11 -22.96
CA ILE A 446 -37.00 -18.03 -23.07
C ILE A 446 -37.32 -18.55 -21.65
N LEU A 447 -37.90 -17.68 -20.85
CA LEU A 447 -38.25 -18.00 -19.48
C LEU A 447 -39.62 -18.70 -19.39
N SER A 448 -39.68 -19.78 -18.64
CA SER A 448 -40.93 -20.44 -18.29
C SER A 448 -41.83 -19.52 -17.43
N ARG A 449 -43.10 -19.88 -17.28
CA ARG A 449 -44.04 -19.17 -16.38
C ARG A 449 -43.54 -18.99 -14.94
N ARG A 450 -42.53 -19.77 -14.53
CA ARG A 450 -41.88 -19.69 -13.20
C ARG A 450 -40.56 -18.88 -13.20
N GLY A 451 -40.17 -18.27 -14.34
CA GLY A 451 -38.93 -17.52 -14.47
C GLY A 451 -37.67 -18.39 -14.58
N GLN A 452 -37.82 -19.68 -14.87
CA GLN A 452 -36.72 -20.58 -15.17
C GLN A 452 -36.43 -20.52 -16.68
N ASP A 453 -35.18 -20.53 -17.06
CA ASP A 453 -34.76 -20.51 -18.45
C ASP A 453 -35.12 -21.85 -19.13
N GLN A 454 -35.97 -21.81 -20.17
CA GLN A 454 -36.41 -23.01 -20.89
C GLN A 454 -35.29 -23.70 -21.67
N ARG A 455 -34.24 -22.98 -22.03
CA ARG A 455 -33.05 -23.54 -22.70
C ARG A 455 -32.34 -24.58 -21.85
N LEU A 456 -32.55 -24.50 -20.53
CA LEU A 456 -31.87 -25.33 -19.52
C LEU A 456 -32.77 -26.43 -18.92
N GLN A 457 -33.93 -26.72 -19.56
CA GLN A 457 -34.82 -27.80 -19.13
C GLN A 457 -34.34 -29.23 -19.49
N GLY A 458 -33.04 -29.38 -19.70
CA GLY A 458 -32.38 -30.68 -19.51
C GLY A 458 -32.42 -31.06 -18.02
N GLU A 459 -32.69 -32.33 -17.70
CA GLU A 459 -32.78 -32.87 -16.35
C GLU A 459 -31.73 -32.27 -15.42
N ARG A 460 -32.17 -31.71 -14.27
CA ARG A 460 -31.25 -31.25 -13.22
C ARG A 460 -30.28 -32.38 -12.91
N PRO A 461 -28.95 -32.22 -13.14
CA PRO A 461 -28.01 -33.29 -12.90
C PRO A 461 -28.13 -33.74 -11.46
N SER A 462 -28.23 -35.06 -11.24
CA SER A 462 -28.29 -35.65 -9.90
C SER A 462 -27.05 -35.22 -9.11
N ALA A 463 -27.11 -35.23 -7.77
CA ALA A 463 -25.97 -34.90 -6.92
C ALA A 463 -24.70 -35.72 -7.26
N THR A 464 -24.90 -36.93 -7.78
CA THR A 464 -23.82 -37.82 -8.25
C THR A 464 -23.17 -37.25 -9.53
N ARG A 465 -23.99 -36.84 -10.50
CA ARG A 465 -23.52 -36.30 -11.78
C ARG A 465 -22.82 -34.94 -11.62
N ARG A 466 -23.27 -34.11 -10.65
CA ARG A 466 -22.54 -32.88 -10.28
C ARG A 466 -21.16 -33.16 -9.71
N ARG A 467 -21.01 -34.19 -8.86
CA ARG A 467 -19.72 -34.59 -8.33
C ARG A 467 -18.80 -35.19 -9.39
N GLU A 468 -19.36 -35.84 -10.40
CA GLU A 468 -18.61 -36.37 -11.54
C GLU A 468 -18.11 -35.23 -12.45
N MET A 469 -18.98 -34.27 -12.78
CA MET A 469 -18.62 -33.06 -13.54
C MET A 469 -17.55 -32.24 -12.81
N ASP A 470 -17.66 -32.09 -11.50
CA ASP A 470 -16.68 -31.41 -10.64
C ASP A 470 -15.32 -32.12 -10.69
N ARG A 471 -15.31 -33.46 -10.62
CA ARG A 471 -14.09 -34.26 -10.78
C ARG A 471 -13.47 -34.14 -12.17
N GLU A 472 -14.29 -34.18 -13.21
CA GLU A 472 -13.83 -34.03 -14.60
C GLU A 472 -13.26 -32.62 -14.83
N TYR A 473 -13.89 -31.59 -14.28
CA TYR A 473 -13.40 -30.21 -14.33
C TYR A 473 -12.04 -30.06 -13.63
N HIS A 474 -11.90 -30.60 -12.43
CA HIS A 474 -10.61 -30.57 -11.69
C HIS A 474 -9.53 -31.35 -12.42
N LYS A 475 -9.86 -32.51 -13.00
CA LYS A 475 -8.94 -33.31 -13.77
C LYS A 475 -8.48 -32.63 -15.05
N ALA A 476 -9.39 -32.00 -15.78
CA ALA A 476 -9.06 -31.19 -16.95
C ALA A 476 -8.18 -29.98 -16.59
N ARG A 477 -8.46 -29.35 -15.45
CA ARG A 477 -7.67 -28.23 -14.94
C ARG A 477 -6.25 -28.63 -14.53
N GLU A 478 -6.06 -29.80 -13.95
CA GLU A 478 -4.75 -30.40 -13.63
C GLU A 478 -3.99 -30.76 -14.92
N GLU A 479 -4.66 -31.33 -15.92
CA GLU A 479 -4.06 -31.70 -17.21
C GLU A 479 -3.59 -30.49 -18.02
N PHE A 480 -4.28 -29.35 -17.91
CA PHE A 480 -3.91 -28.10 -18.61
C PHE A 480 -2.98 -27.17 -17.82
N GLY A 481 -2.45 -27.61 -16.64
CA GLY A 481 -1.43 -26.88 -15.88
C GLY A 481 -1.89 -25.56 -15.25
N VAL A 482 -3.21 -25.33 -15.18
CA VAL A 482 -3.77 -24.17 -14.49
C VAL A 482 -3.85 -24.49 -12.99
N VAL A 483 -2.80 -24.14 -12.25
CA VAL A 483 -2.76 -24.26 -10.78
C VAL A 483 -3.67 -23.19 -10.17
N GLY A 484 -4.95 -23.49 -10.06
CA GLY A 484 -5.92 -22.68 -9.34
C GLY A 484 -6.27 -23.32 -8.00
N ARG A 485 -6.41 -22.49 -6.97
CA ARG A 485 -6.70 -22.90 -5.58
C ARG A 485 -7.87 -23.88 -5.49
N ASP A 486 -7.64 -24.96 -4.73
CA ASP A 486 -8.65 -25.91 -4.32
C ASP A 486 -9.77 -25.22 -3.48
N THR A 487 -11.01 -25.49 -3.83
CA THR A 487 -12.22 -25.00 -3.13
C THR A 487 -12.38 -25.58 -1.72
N THR A 488 -11.54 -26.53 -1.31
CA THR A 488 -11.55 -27.17 0.01
C THR A 488 -10.78 -26.42 1.09
N GLY A 489 -10.18 -25.25 0.75
CA GLY A 489 -9.46 -24.41 1.73
C GLY A 489 -8.13 -24.99 2.22
N ARG A 490 -7.62 -26.05 1.61
CA ARG A 490 -6.28 -26.56 1.89
C ARG A 490 -5.24 -25.58 1.35
N SER A 491 -4.48 -24.99 2.25
CA SER A 491 -3.46 -24.03 1.91
C SER A 491 -2.29 -24.71 1.18
N TRP A 492 -1.67 -23.99 0.22
CA TRP A 492 -0.40 -24.37 -0.40
C TRP A 492 0.68 -24.85 0.59
N ARG A 493 0.53 -24.53 1.88
CA ARG A 493 1.38 -25.04 2.97
C ARG A 493 1.31 -26.57 3.15
N ALA A 494 0.20 -27.19 2.79
CA ALA A 494 0.09 -28.65 2.88
C ALA A 494 0.85 -29.34 1.73
N GLU A 495 0.84 -28.77 0.54
CA GLU A 495 1.60 -29.29 -0.62
C GLU A 495 3.10 -29.09 -0.47
N VAL A 496 3.53 -27.93 0.05
CA VAL A 496 4.96 -27.67 0.31
C VAL A 496 5.49 -28.55 1.45
N ALA A 497 4.66 -28.83 2.46
CA ALA A 497 5.04 -29.73 3.56
C ALA A 497 5.15 -31.20 3.12
N GLU A 498 4.43 -31.62 2.08
CA GLU A 498 4.58 -32.97 1.47
C GLU A 498 5.83 -33.05 0.58
N GLN A 499 6.27 -31.96 -0.03
CA GLN A 499 7.45 -31.94 -0.90
C GLN A 499 8.76 -31.67 -0.15
N ASP A 500 8.72 -31.04 1.01
CA ASP A 500 9.89 -30.79 1.86
C ASP A 500 9.58 -31.09 3.35
N PRO A 501 9.94 -32.29 3.86
CA PRO A 501 9.70 -32.67 5.24
C PRO A 501 10.37 -31.80 6.30
N ASN A 502 11.32 -30.93 5.91
CA ASN A 502 12.06 -30.07 6.84
C ASN A 502 11.51 -28.62 6.93
N TRP A 503 10.47 -28.30 6.19
CA TRP A 503 9.87 -26.95 6.16
C TRP A 503 9.41 -26.43 7.53
N ASN A 504 8.99 -27.30 8.43
CA ASN A 504 8.49 -26.93 9.77
C ASN A 504 9.60 -26.66 10.81
N GLN A 505 10.89 -26.70 10.44
CA GLN A 505 12.01 -26.50 11.36
C GLN A 505 12.80 -25.19 11.11
N GLN A 506 12.31 -24.30 10.24
CA GLN A 506 12.93 -22.98 10.03
C GLN A 506 12.07 -21.82 10.53
#